data_4b1344d615c8007d904dd850538debd5
#
_entry.id   4b1344d615c8007d904dd850538debd5
#
_cell.length_a   1.000
_cell.length_b   1.000
_cell.length_c   1.000
_cell.angle_alpha   90.00
_cell.angle_beta   90.00
_cell.angle_gamma   90.00
#
_symmetry.space_group_name_H-M   'P 1'
#
loop_
_entity.id
_entity.type
_entity.pdbx_description
1 polymer ?
#
loop_
_entity_poly.entity_id
_entity_poly.type
_entity_poly.pdbx_seq_one_letter_code
_entity_poly.pdbx_strand_id
1 'polypeptide(L)'
;TKTPKGFLTISNQTFIASSEDVTLEIKEQPRLINIQVNKLDAKTKQLIKDKNFEFTLYTDPECTKSLTSISSHDGIATFKSLRFGTYYIKETKAPLGYYLSQEVKKVVLDENVEGDTYTFDYMNTPIEIIHTGDSTQMMIIVILCILSLISIVLLLRKKKIE
;
A
#
# COMPACT_ATOMS: atom_id res chain seq x y z
N THR A 1 4.67 -12.40 40.26
CA THR A 1 5.66 -12.73 39.23
C THR A 1 5.46 -11.79 38.06
N LYS A 2 6.52 -11.16 37.54
CA LYS A 2 6.44 -10.21 36.45
C LYS A 2 6.47 -10.97 35.13
N THR A 3 5.44 -10.76 34.28
CA THR A 3 5.40 -11.37 32.94
C THR A 3 6.55 -10.83 32.08
N PRO A 4 7.33 -11.68 31.40
CA PRO A 4 8.35 -11.23 30.47
C PRO A 4 7.74 -10.39 29.32
N LYS A 5 8.53 -9.46 28.77
CA LYS A 5 8.10 -8.64 27.63
C LYS A 5 7.76 -9.52 26.42
N GLY A 6 6.64 -9.22 25.79
CA GLY A 6 6.18 -9.96 24.61
C GLY A 6 5.40 -11.24 24.90
N PHE A 7 5.03 -11.48 26.14
CA PHE A 7 4.21 -12.63 26.53
C PHE A 7 2.89 -12.18 27.18
N LEU A 8 1.89 -13.03 27.07
CA LEU A 8 0.60 -12.82 27.74
C LEU A 8 0.74 -13.14 29.23
N THR A 9 0.02 -12.39 30.07
CA THR A 9 -0.05 -12.69 31.51
C THR A 9 -0.78 -14.00 31.72
N ILE A 10 -0.17 -14.92 32.44
CA ILE A 10 -0.76 -16.19 32.82
C ILE A 10 -1.61 -15.97 34.08
N SER A 11 -2.84 -16.52 34.09
CA SER A 11 -3.67 -16.52 35.31
C SER A 11 -3.03 -17.31 36.42
N ASN A 12 -3.31 -16.95 37.66
CA ASN A 12 -2.81 -17.65 38.84
C ASN A 12 -3.14 -19.14 38.75
N GLN A 13 -2.12 -20.00 38.91
CA GLN A 13 -2.25 -21.43 39.04
C GLN A 13 -2.29 -21.79 40.52
N THR A 14 -3.32 -22.52 40.93
CA THR A 14 -3.41 -23.00 42.30
C THR A 14 -3.15 -24.51 42.32
N PHE A 15 -2.24 -24.97 43.15
CA PHE A 15 -1.99 -26.38 43.34
C PHE A 15 -2.00 -26.72 44.83
N ILE A 16 -2.39 -27.94 45.13
CA ILE A 16 -2.34 -28.47 46.51
C ILE A 16 -1.00 -29.17 46.66
N ALA A 17 -0.19 -28.66 47.60
CA ALA A 17 1.09 -29.30 47.91
C ALA A 17 0.83 -30.68 48.54
N SER A 18 1.46 -31.72 47.99
CA SER A 18 1.51 -33.08 48.55
C SER A 18 2.88 -33.32 49.14
N SER A 19 3.08 -34.48 49.76
CA SER A 19 4.38 -34.89 50.32
C SER A 19 5.43 -35.30 49.26
N GLU A 20 5.04 -35.26 47.96
CA GLU A 20 5.92 -35.57 46.85
C GLU A 20 6.36 -34.28 46.14
N ASP A 21 7.53 -34.32 45.49
CA ASP A 21 8.03 -33.22 44.67
C ASP A 21 7.12 -32.97 43.50
N VAL A 22 6.56 -31.76 43.39
CA VAL A 22 5.70 -31.34 42.28
C VAL A 22 6.48 -30.45 41.33
N THR A 23 6.68 -30.90 40.08
CA THR A 23 7.25 -30.07 38.99
C THR A 23 6.12 -29.37 38.27
N LEU A 24 6.10 -28.04 38.30
CA LEU A 24 5.13 -27.22 37.56
C LEU A 24 5.77 -26.64 36.31
N GLU A 25 5.38 -27.13 35.15
CA GLU A 25 5.75 -26.51 33.85
C GLU A 25 4.79 -25.35 33.53
N ILE A 26 5.32 -24.13 33.55
CA ILE A 26 4.57 -22.94 33.13
C ILE A 26 4.98 -22.58 31.71
N LYS A 27 4.06 -22.74 30.76
CA LYS A 27 4.24 -22.36 29.35
C LYS A 27 3.70 -20.96 29.14
N GLU A 28 4.60 -20.01 28.94
CA GLU A 28 4.21 -18.64 28.58
C GLU A 28 3.80 -18.56 27.10
N GLN A 29 2.69 -17.86 26.82
CA GLN A 29 2.23 -17.65 25.47
C GLN A 29 2.74 -16.30 24.94
N PRO A 30 3.41 -16.26 23.77
CA PRO A 30 3.84 -14.99 23.19
C PRO A 30 2.61 -14.15 22.81
N ARG A 31 2.68 -12.86 23.11
CA ARG A 31 1.72 -11.89 22.55
C ARG A 31 2.03 -11.69 21.08
N LEU A 32 1.04 -11.92 20.22
CA LEU A 32 1.15 -11.77 18.78
C LEU A 32 0.37 -10.53 18.35
N ILE A 33 0.94 -9.76 17.41
CA ILE A 33 0.38 -8.52 16.91
C ILE A 33 0.31 -8.61 15.38
N ASN A 34 -0.75 -8.06 14.81
CA ASN A 34 -0.89 -7.92 13.36
C ASN A 34 -0.35 -6.56 12.91
N ILE A 35 0.17 -6.47 11.69
CA ILE A 35 0.46 -5.19 11.04
C ILE A 35 -0.53 -5.04 9.88
N GLN A 36 -1.36 -4.01 9.93
CA GLN A 36 -2.29 -3.65 8.87
C GLN A 36 -1.78 -2.45 8.10
N VAL A 37 -1.70 -2.58 6.79
CA VAL A 37 -1.34 -1.51 5.86
C VAL A 37 -2.60 -1.08 5.12
N ASN A 38 -2.99 0.18 5.26
CA ASN A 38 -4.04 0.79 4.46
C ASN A 38 -3.39 1.41 3.22
N LYS A 39 -3.77 0.94 2.04
CA LYS A 39 -3.24 1.42 0.77
C LYS A 39 -4.07 2.60 0.26
N LEU A 40 -3.51 3.80 0.30
CA LEU A 40 -4.22 5.04 -0.02
C LEU A 40 -3.71 5.67 -1.31
N ASP A 41 -4.62 6.29 -2.04
CA ASP A 41 -4.32 7.24 -3.11
C ASP A 41 -3.77 8.54 -2.51
N ALA A 42 -2.60 9.00 -2.99
CA ALA A 42 -1.93 10.18 -2.46
C ALA A 42 -2.71 11.48 -2.69
N LYS A 43 -3.58 11.56 -3.70
CA LYS A 43 -4.40 12.73 -4.02
C LYS A 43 -5.70 12.74 -3.25
N THR A 44 -6.46 11.64 -3.31
CA THR A 44 -7.80 11.54 -2.72
C THR A 44 -7.81 11.12 -1.26
N LYS A 45 -6.71 10.55 -0.76
CA LYS A 45 -6.59 9.96 0.59
C LYS A 45 -7.55 8.82 0.86
N GLN A 46 -8.13 8.23 -0.18
CA GLN A 46 -9.04 7.09 -0.07
C GLN A 46 -8.32 5.77 -0.32
N LEU A 47 -8.87 4.67 0.20
CA LEU A 47 -8.37 3.34 -0.06
C LEU A 47 -8.40 3.02 -1.56
N ILE A 48 -7.29 2.48 -2.07
CA ILE A 48 -7.21 1.98 -3.45
C ILE A 48 -7.84 0.60 -3.51
N LYS A 49 -9.08 0.51 -3.98
CA LYS A 49 -9.84 -0.73 -4.12
C LYS A 49 -9.80 -1.25 -5.56
N ASP A 50 -10.14 -2.55 -5.72
CA ASP A 50 -10.27 -3.24 -7.01
C ASP A 50 -8.99 -3.26 -7.85
N LYS A 51 -7.82 -3.15 -7.20
CA LYS A 51 -6.50 -3.15 -7.83
C LYS A 51 -5.51 -3.96 -7.02
N ASN A 52 -4.91 -4.95 -7.67
CA ASN A 52 -3.92 -5.82 -7.03
C ASN A 52 -2.63 -5.06 -6.71
N PHE A 53 -2.15 -5.21 -5.48
CA PHE A 53 -0.86 -4.73 -5.00
C PHE A 53 -0.22 -5.77 -4.08
N GLU A 54 1.05 -5.60 -3.77
CA GLU A 54 1.78 -6.50 -2.89
C GLU A 54 2.74 -5.75 -1.98
N PHE A 55 2.78 -6.16 -0.72
CA PHE A 55 3.79 -5.76 0.24
C PHE A 55 4.60 -6.96 0.70
N THR A 56 5.90 -6.74 0.90
CA THR A 56 6.80 -7.72 1.50
C THR A 56 7.30 -7.19 2.84
N LEU A 57 7.28 -8.07 3.85
CA LEU A 57 7.78 -7.85 5.19
C LEU A 57 9.22 -8.36 5.29
N TYR A 58 10.11 -7.54 5.85
CA TYR A 58 11.53 -7.84 6.02
C TYR A 58 11.95 -7.70 7.48
N THR A 59 13.06 -8.35 7.84
CA THR A 59 13.66 -8.25 9.17
C THR A 59 14.88 -7.33 9.23
N ASP A 60 15.31 -6.78 8.08
CA ASP A 60 16.45 -5.88 7.93
C ASP A 60 16.08 -4.62 7.15
N PRO A 61 16.72 -3.46 7.42
CA PRO A 61 16.42 -2.19 6.77
C PRO A 61 16.79 -2.16 5.29
N GLU A 62 17.74 -2.99 4.85
CA GLU A 62 18.17 -3.14 3.46
C GLU A 62 17.18 -3.96 2.62
N CYS A 63 16.14 -4.53 3.26
CA CYS A 63 15.14 -5.38 2.61
C CYS A 63 15.73 -6.58 1.86
N THR A 64 16.75 -7.22 2.45
CA THR A 64 17.41 -8.41 1.89
C THR A 64 16.88 -9.71 2.50
N LYS A 65 16.35 -9.66 3.72
CA LYS A 65 15.83 -10.81 4.48
C LYS A 65 14.31 -10.75 4.56
N SER A 66 13.65 -11.23 3.51
CA SER A 66 12.19 -11.30 3.45
C SER A 66 11.65 -12.35 4.40
N LEU A 67 10.58 -12.03 5.12
CA LEU A 67 9.86 -12.93 6.00
C LEU A 67 8.62 -13.51 5.31
N THR A 68 7.80 -12.64 4.71
CA THR A 68 6.58 -13.03 3.98
C THR A 68 6.12 -11.90 3.07
N SER A 69 5.33 -12.25 2.05
CA SER A 69 4.67 -11.28 1.17
C SER A 69 3.15 -11.46 1.23
N ILE A 70 2.41 -10.37 1.07
CA ILE A 70 0.95 -10.37 1.04
C ILE A 70 0.47 -9.54 -0.14
N SER A 71 -0.35 -10.16 -0.97
CA SER A 71 -1.10 -9.50 -2.04
C SER A 71 -2.53 -9.20 -1.58
N SER A 72 -3.06 -8.05 -1.99
CA SER A 72 -4.44 -7.65 -1.73
C SER A 72 -5.00 -6.84 -2.91
N HIS A 73 -6.31 -6.64 -2.94
CA HIS A 73 -7.00 -5.85 -3.98
C HIS A 73 -8.08 -4.91 -3.40
N ASP A 74 -8.36 -4.99 -2.11
CA ASP A 74 -9.39 -4.21 -1.40
C ASP A 74 -8.87 -2.99 -0.64
N GLY A 75 -7.60 -2.65 -0.86
CA GLY A 75 -6.95 -1.50 -0.22
C GLY A 75 -6.34 -1.80 1.14
N ILE A 76 -6.43 -3.03 1.65
CA ILE A 76 -5.90 -3.41 2.97
C ILE A 76 -5.04 -4.67 2.84
N ALA A 77 -3.83 -4.64 3.39
CA ALA A 77 -2.96 -5.81 3.53
C ALA A 77 -2.65 -6.02 5.02
N THR A 78 -2.71 -7.27 5.51
CA THR A 78 -2.51 -7.57 6.93
C THR A 78 -1.52 -8.71 7.10
N PHE A 79 -0.37 -8.40 7.71
CA PHE A 79 0.58 -9.39 8.22
C PHE A 79 0.12 -9.85 9.59
N LYS A 80 -0.12 -11.15 9.75
CA LYS A 80 -0.75 -11.70 10.96
C LYS A 80 0.25 -12.39 11.88
N SER A 81 -0.07 -12.40 13.17
CA SER A 81 0.59 -13.23 14.20
C SER A 81 2.09 -13.00 14.31
N LEU A 82 2.53 -11.74 14.28
CA LEU A 82 3.92 -11.35 14.39
C LEU A 82 4.32 -11.25 15.88
N ARG A 83 5.53 -11.67 16.20
CA ARG A 83 6.12 -11.48 17.54
C ARG A 83 6.61 -10.05 17.71
N PHE A 84 6.94 -9.66 18.93
CA PHE A 84 7.64 -8.41 19.19
C PHE A 84 8.96 -8.37 18.45
N GLY A 85 9.26 -7.23 17.85
CA GLY A 85 10.44 -7.03 17.01
C GLY A 85 10.35 -5.81 16.12
N THR A 86 11.41 -5.58 15.36
CA THR A 86 11.48 -4.53 14.35
C THR A 86 11.31 -5.15 12.98
N TYR A 87 10.40 -4.58 12.21
CA TYR A 87 10.06 -5.02 10.86
C TYR A 87 10.18 -3.87 9.88
N TYR A 88 10.43 -4.22 8.62
CA TYR A 88 10.51 -3.28 7.51
C TYR A 88 9.54 -3.73 6.42
N ILE A 89 8.71 -2.83 5.94
CA ILE A 89 7.67 -3.11 4.96
C ILE A 89 7.93 -2.29 3.72
N LYS A 90 7.99 -2.96 2.58
CA LYS A 90 8.20 -2.36 1.28
C LYS A 90 7.12 -2.82 0.30
N GLU A 91 6.65 -1.90 -0.53
CA GLU A 91 5.81 -2.27 -1.67
C GLU A 91 6.63 -2.98 -2.73
N THR A 92 6.23 -4.21 -3.10
CA THR A 92 6.89 -5.02 -4.15
C THR A 92 6.09 -5.03 -5.44
N LYS A 93 4.79 -4.67 -5.38
CA LYS A 93 3.94 -4.49 -6.55
C LYS A 93 2.96 -3.34 -6.32
N ALA A 94 3.03 -2.32 -7.15
CA ALA A 94 2.08 -1.21 -7.11
C ALA A 94 0.73 -1.57 -7.72
N PRO A 95 -0.38 -0.93 -7.29
CA PRO A 95 -1.67 -1.02 -7.96
C PRO A 95 -1.59 -0.49 -9.39
N LEU A 96 -2.37 -1.07 -10.31
CA LEU A 96 -2.42 -0.60 -11.70
C LEU A 96 -2.82 0.89 -11.77
N GLY A 97 -2.02 1.69 -12.48
CA GLY A 97 -2.20 3.14 -12.61
C GLY A 97 -1.54 3.96 -11.50
N TYR A 98 -0.66 3.35 -10.71
CA TYR A 98 0.14 4.03 -9.68
C TYR A 98 1.63 3.74 -9.84
N TYR A 99 2.47 4.69 -9.43
CA TYR A 99 3.90 4.47 -9.34
C TYR A 99 4.24 3.54 -8.18
N LEU A 100 5.20 2.65 -8.40
CA LEU A 100 5.77 1.82 -7.32
C LEU A 100 6.52 2.72 -6.34
N SER A 101 6.13 2.69 -5.08
CA SER A 101 6.83 3.43 -4.04
C SER A 101 8.14 2.75 -3.64
N GLN A 102 9.19 3.55 -3.44
CA GLN A 102 10.47 3.08 -2.92
C GLN A 102 10.58 3.24 -1.39
N GLU A 103 9.53 3.72 -0.74
CA GLU A 103 9.51 3.89 0.71
C GLU A 103 9.63 2.54 1.42
N VAL A 104 10.50 2.50 2.44
CA VAL A 104 10.57 1.38 3.39
C VAL A 104 10.05 1.86 4.72
N LYS A 105 8.93 1.29 5.17
CA LYS A 105 8.31 1.62 6.45
C LYS A 105 8.88 0.76 7.57
N LYS A 106 9.58 1.39 8.52
CA LYS A 106 9.99 0.74 9.76
C LYS A 106 8.82 0.67 10.74
N VAL A 107 8.54 -0.51 11.27
CA VAL A 107 7.53 -0.77 12.31
C VAL A 107 8.19 -1.48 13.48
N VAL A 108 7.96 -0.98 14.70
CA VAL A 108 8.40 -1.62 15.93
C VAL A 108 7.19 -2.15 16.65
N LEU A 109 7.14 -3.47 16.86
CA LEU A 109 6.12 -4.12 17.66
C LEU A 109 6.70 -4.40 19.05
N ASP A 110 6.14 -3.74 20.04
CA ASP A 110 6.54 -3.86 21.45
C ASP A 110 5.30 -3.77 22.37
N GLU A 111 5.52 -3.63 23.67
CA GLU A 111 4.47 -3.50 24.67
C GLU A 111 3.61 -2.24 24.54
N ASN A 112 4.07 -1.21 23.82
CA ASN A 112 3.35 0.05 23.65
C ASN A 112 2.29 0.00 22.53
N VAL A 113 2.27 -1.07 21.72
CA VAL A 113 1.22 -1.26 20.72
C VAL A 113 -0.10 -1.55 21.42
N GLU A 114 -1.07 -0.65 21.25
CA GLU A 114 -2.41 -0.83 21.80
C GLU A 114 -3.19 -1.87 20.98
N GLY A 115 -3.86 -2.80 21.70
CA GLY A 115 -4.61 -3.90 21.05
C GLY A 115 -3.71 -4.89 20.31
N ASP A 116 -4.29 -5.62 19.36
CA ASP A 116 -3.64 -6.72 18.64
C ASP A 116 -3.28 -6.37 17.19
N THR A 117 -3.39 -5.08 16.80
CA THR A 117 -3.12 -4.65 15.43
C THR A 117 -2.48 -3.26 15.40
N TYR A 118 -1.29 -3.19 14.81
CA TYR A 118 -0.63 -1.93 14.46
C TYR A 118 -1.06 -1.54 13.04
N THR A 119 -1.68 -0.36 12.88
CA THR A 119 -2.19 0.11 11.59
C THR A 119 -1.46 1.36 11.13
N PHE A 120 -1.12 1.44 9.84
CA PHE A 120 -0.59 2.64 9.21
C PHE A 120 -1.03 2.79 7.76
N ASP A 121 -0.98 4.02 7.26
CA ASP A 121 -1.30 4.37 5.89
C ASP A 121 -0.04 4.36 5.00
N TYR A 122 -0.19 3.82 3.80
CA TYR A 122 0.85 3.78 2.78
C TYR A 122 0.31 4.35 1.47
N MET A 123 0.90 5.47 1.01
CA MET A 123 0.36 6.25 -0.09
C MET A 123 1.07 5.94 -1.41
N ASN A 124 0.30 5.80 -2.51
CA ASN A 124 0.85 5.77 -3.87
C ASN A 124 0.38 6.96 -4.68
N THR A 125 1.30 7.49 -5.47
CA THR A 125 1.03 8.56 -6.43
C THR A 125 0.41 7.98 -7.69
N PRO A 126 -0.77 8.44 -8.13
CA PRO A 126 -1.37 8.00 -9.39
C PRO A 126 -0.52 8.45 -10.58
N ILE A 127 -0.45 7.61 -11.62
CA ILE A 127 0.15 7.96 -12.91
C ILE A 127 -0.81 8.92 -13.63
N GLU A 128 -0.36 10.13 -13.89
CA GLU A 128 -1.13 11.10 -14.68
C GLU A 128 -0.95 10.81 -16.16
N ILE A 129 -2.05 10.52 -16.83
CA ILE A 129 -2.08 10.48 -18.29
C ILE A 129 -2.25 11.93 -18.75
N ILE A 130 -1.16 12.54 -19.19
CA ILE A 130 -1.23 13.83 -19.85
C ILE A 130 -1.85 13.58 -21.23
N HIS A 131 -3.09 13.95 -21.42
CA HIS A 131 -3.69 13.99 -22.75
C HIS A 131 -3.05 15.13 -23.54
N THR A 132 -1.89 14.88 -24.15
CA THR A 132 -1.23 15.79 -25.08
C THR A 132 -1.93 15.73 -26.45
N GLY A 133 -3.15 16.15 -26.51
CA GLY A 133 -3.94 16.15 -27.72
C GLY A 133 -5.23 16.89 -27.47
N ASP A 134 -5.18 18.23 -27.48
CA ASP A 134 -6.39 19.02 -27.64
C ASP A 134 -6.87 18.81 -29.08
N SER A 135 -7.70 17.77 -29.26
CA SER A 135 -8.35 17.45 -30.54
C SER A 135 -9.14 18.66 -31.07
N THR A 136 -9.53 19.59 -30.20
CA THR A 136 -10.24 20.82 -30.54
C THR A 136 -9.35 21.78 -31.35
N GLN A 137 -8.09 21.93 -30.94
CA GLN A 137 -7.14 22.76 -31.70
C GLN A 137 -6.82 22.16 -33.06
N MET A 138 -6.63 20.85 -33.15
CA MET A 138 -6.41 20.16 -34.42
C MET A 138 -7.63 20.30 -35.33
N MET A 139 -8.86 20.15 -34.82
CA MET A 139 -10.08 20.37 -35.57
C MET A 139 -10.21 21.81 -36.11
N ILE A 140 -9.89 22.81 -35.26
CA ILE A 140 -9.92 24.22 -35.67
C ILE A 140 -8.93 24.48 -36.83
N ILE A 141 -7.70 23.97 -36.74
CA ILE A 141 -6.68 24.12 -37.79
C ILE A 141 -7.16 23.48 -39.10
N VAL A 142 -7.72 22.27 -39.06
CA VAL A 142 -8.26 21.59 -40.25
C VAL A 142 -9.39 22.40 -40.88
N ILE A 143 -10.34 22.94 -40.09
CA ILE A 143 -11.44 23.77 -40.58
C ILE A 143 -10.91 25.05 -41.23
N LEU A 144 -9.94 25.73 -40.64
CA LEU A 144 -9.31 26.92 -41.21
C LEU A 144 -8.61 26.64 -42.55
N CYS A 145 -7.90 25.51 -42.64
CA CYS A 145 -7.29 25.08 -43.91
C CYS A 145 -8.32 24.81 -45.00
N ILE A 146 -9.45 24.18 -44.71
CA ILE A 146 -10.53 23.93 -45.66
C ILE A 146 -11.15 25.25 -46.13
N LEU A 147 -11.42 26.17 -45.20
CA LEU A 147 -11.99 27.50 -45.55
C LEU A 147 -11.04 28.31 -46.43
N SER A 148 -9.73 28.26 -46.17
CA SER A 148 -8.72 28.92 -47.01
C SER A 148 -8.68 28.36 -48.44
N LEU A 149 -8.75 27.03 -48.60
CA LEU A 149 -8.79 26.38 -49.90
C LEU A 149 -10.06 26.73 -50.70
N ILE A 150 -11.22 26.77 -50.03
CA ILE A 150 -12.49 27.21 -50.66
C ILE A 150 -12.37 28.65 -51.13
N SER A 151 -11.81 29.56 -50.36
CA SER A 151 -11.60 30.95 -50.71
C SER A 151 -10.71 31.10 -51.95
N ILE A 152 -9.63 30.34 -52.04
CA ILE A 152 -8.73 30.34 -53.18
C ILE A 152 -9.48 29.85 -54.47
N VAL A 153 -10.23 28.77 -54.36
CA VAL A 153 -11.00 28.22 -55.48
C VAL A 153 -12.04 29.24 -55.99
N LEU A 154 -12.72 29.94 -55.10
CA LEU A 154 -13.70 30.97 -55.45
C LEU A 154 -13.04 32.17 -56.18
N LEU A 155 -11.86 32.61 -55.73
CA LEU A 155 -11.09 33.68 -56.37
C LEU A 155 -10.61 33.26 -57.75
N LEU A 156 -10.13 32.04 -57.93
CA LEU A 156 -9.70 31.52 -59.24
C LEU A 156 -10.91 31.38 -60.25
N ARG A 157 -12.07 30.98 -59.73
CA ARG A 157 -13.31 30.94 -60.58
C ARG A 157 -13.73 32.33 -60.99
N LYS A 158 -13.70 33.35 -60.15
CA LYS A 158 -14.04 34.71 -60.46
C LYS A 158 -13.14 35.28 -61.59
N LYS A 159 -11.83 35.02 -61.50
CA LYS A 159 -10.83 35.46 -62.49
C LYS A 159 -10.99 34.80 -63.89
N LYS A 160 -11.71 33.68 -64.01
CA LYS A 160 -11.93 32.95 -65.26
C LYS A 160 -13.19 33.39 -65.95
N ILE A 161 -14.02 34.23 -65.32
CA ILE A 161 -15.33 34.73 -65.84
C ILE A 161 -15.21 36.17 -66.35
N GLU A 162 -14.12 36.90 -65.96
CA GLU A 162 -13.71 38.18 -66.57
C GLU A 162 -12.75 37.92 -67.75
#